data_1fc5147bf25b5810d734585525f8a002
#
_entry.id   1fc5147bf25b5810d734585525f8a002
#
_cell.length_a   1.000
_cell.length_b   1.000
_cell.length_c   1.000
_cell.angle_alpha   90.00
_cell.angle_beta   90.00
_cell.angle_gamma   90.00
#
_symmetry.space_group_name_H-M   'P 1'
#
loop_
_entity.id
_entity.type
_entity.pdbx_description
1 polymer ?
#
loop_
_entity_poly.entity_id
_entity_poly.type
_entity_poly.pdbx_seq_one_letter_code
_entity_poly.pdbx_strand_id
1 'polypeptide(L)'
;MKMQSPFKFLIKTAGLAIATASLLVSLPALASEPKTTPVVKKVTASTGNIVQVAVGNGSFKTLVAAVKAAGLVDTLSGKGPFTVFAPTDAAFAKLPEGTVETLLKPENKAALIKVLTYHVVSGKVLAGDIKAGSVLVPTVEGGLIKVTKSNKGVVIDTSKVVAADVKASNGVIHVVDKVLIPPDLL
;
A
#
# COMPACT_ATOMS: atom_id res chain seq x y z
N MET A 1 12.40 54.43 1.98
CA MET A 1 11.32 54.51 2.96
C MET A 1 11.34 53.18 3.72
N LYS A 2 12.16 53.06 4.70
CA LYS A 2 12.03 53.16 6.18
C LYS A 2 10.69 52.62 6.67
N MET A 3 10.69 51.41 7.28
CA MET A 3 10.34 51.30 8.70
C MET A 3 10.69 49.93 9.25
N GLN A 4 11.65 49.96 10.17
CA GLN A 4 11.99 48.89 11.12
C GLN A 4 11.02 48.99 12.29
N SER A 5 10.73 47.87 12.93
CA SER A 5 10.45 47.87 14.37
C SER A 5 10.79 46.53 14.99
N PRO A 6 11.59 46.52 16.04
CA PRO A 6 11.92 45.31 16.80
C PRO A 6 11.04 45.23 18.06
N PHE A 7 10.56 44.08 18.39
CA PHE A 7 10.03 43.85 19.74
C PHE A 7 10.98 42.95 20.53
N LYS A 8 11.75 43.63 21.36
CA LYS A 8 12.41 43.06 22.53
C LYS A 8 11.35 42.84 23.61
N PHE A 9 11.27 41.67 24.17
CA PHE A 9 10.61 41.46 25.45
C PHE A 9 11.59 40.88 26.47
N LEU A 10 11.76 41.69 27.49
CA LEU A 10 12.70 41.62 28.58
C LEU A 10 12.24 40.62 29.63
N ILE A 11 13.16 39.75 30.05
CA ILE A 11 13.01 38.84 31.18
C ILE A 11 13.19 39.70 32.47
N LYS A 12 12.31 39.46 33.44
CA LYS A 12 12.56 39.93 34.82
C LYS A 12 12.30 38.77 35.78
N THR A 13 13.35 38.41 36.43
CA THR A 13 13.53 37.50 37.54
C THR A 13 12.98 38.05 38.86
N ALA A 14 12.54 37.18 39.72
CA ALA A 14 12.76 37.09 41.19
C ALA A 14 11.51 36.55 41.87
N GLY A 15 11.64 35.52 42.65
CA GLY A 15 11.84 35.45 44.08
C GLY A 15 11.26 34.15 44.61
N LEU A 16 12.00 33.37 45.13
CA LEU A 16 12.26 32.67 46.38
C LEU A 16 11.09 32.61 47.39
N ALA A 17 10.73 31.41 47.87
CA ALA A 17 10.51 30.95 49.27
C ALA A 17 9.61 29.68 49.26
N ILE A 18 10.16 28.53 49.61
CA ILE A 18 10.23 27.82 50.92
C ILE A 18 8.85 27.48 51.48
N ALA A 19 8.55 26.21 51.59
CA ALA A 19 8.24 25.46 52.78
C ALA A 19 7.15 24.37 52.59
N THR A 20 7.59 23.19 52.79
CA THR A 20 7.08 22.15 53.74
C THR A 20 5.74 21.44 53.44
N ALA A 21 5.94 20.17 53.17
CA ALA A 21 5.46 19.02 53.98
C ALA A 21 4.00 18.55 53.82
N SER A 22 3.98 17.28 53.59
CA SER A 22 3.05 16.29 54.13
C SER A 22 1.87 15.85 53.28
N LEU A 23 2.07 14.65 52.82
CA LEU A 23 1.31 13.40 53.13
C LEU A 23 -0.09 13.22 52.58
N LEU A 24 -0.19 12.05 52.02
CA LEU A 24 -1.31 11.11 51.95
C LEU A 24 -2.29 11.19 50.77
N VAL A 25 -2.06 10.17 49.93
CA VAL A 25 -3.04 9.12 49.60
C VAL A 25 -4.31 9.59 48.92
N SER A 26 -4.39 9.23 47.72
CA SER A 26 -5.47 8.41 47.16
C SER A 26 -5.35 8.40 45.64
N LEU A 27 -5.06 7.24 45.08
CA LEU A 27 -5.51 6.90 43.76
C LEU A 27 -7.03 6.97 43.68
N PRO A 28 -7.55 7.39 42.56
CA PRO A 28 -8.09 6.35 41.70
C PRO A 28 -7.57 6.45 40.30
N ALA A 29 -7.26 5.28 39.79
CA ALA A 29 -7.24 4.98 38.41
C ALA A 29 -8.47 5.55 37.71
N LEU A 30 -8.27 6.26 36.60
CA LEU A 30 -9.28 6.22 35.54
C LEU A 30 -8.63 6.52 34.19
N ALA A 31 -8.70 5.51 33.39
CA ALA A 31 -8.98 5.57 31.97
C ALA A 31 -8.27 6.67 31.18
N SER A 32 -7.01 6.42 30.88
CA SER A 32 -6.43 6.97 29.67
C SER A 32 -7.06 6.23 28.50
N GLU A 33 -8.03 6.88 27.90
CA GLU A 33 -8.46 6.49 26.56
C GLU A 33 -7.24 6.51 25.65
N PRO A 34 -6.99 5.44 24.89
CA PRO A 34 -5.97 5.50 23.87
C PRO A 34 -6.46 6.44 22.77
N LYS A 35 -5.92 7.67 22.73
CA LYS A 35 -5.92 8.45 21.51
C LYS A 35 -5.32 7.57 20.44
N THR A 36 -6.17 7.00 19.62
CA THR A 36 -5.80 6.41 18.35
C THR A 36 -5.27 7.51 17.46
N THR A 37 -3.98 7.79 17.60
CA THR A 37 -3.25 8.44 16.54
C THR A 37 -3.29 7.49 15.35
N PRO A 38 -3.63 7.96 14.14
CA PRO A 38 -3.45 7.14 12.96
C PRO A 38 -1.96 6.84 12.85
N VAL A 39 -1.60 5.61 13.17
CA VAL A 39 -0.26 5.10 12.90
C VAL A 39 -0.15 5.06 11.38
N VAL A 40 0.42 6.11 10.82
CA VAL A 40 0.98 6.05 9.48
C VAL A 40 2.07 4.99 9.58
N LYS A 41 1.75 3.75 9.21
CA LYS A 41 2.73 2.70 9.07
C LYS A 41 3.74 3.19 8.03
N LYS A 42 4.84 3.73 8.53
CA LYS A 42 6.04 3.94 7.74
C LYS A 42 6.37 2.59 7.12
N VAL A 43 6.18 2.47 5.81
CA VAL A 43 6.56 1.29 5.06
C VAL A 43 8.08 1.25 5.08
N THR A 44 8.62 0.60 6.10
CA THR A 44 10.04 0.26 6.16
C THR A 44 10.33 -0.63 4.95
N ALA A 45 11.38 -0.30 4.23
CA ALA A 45 11.87 -1.10 3.11
C ALA A 45 11.96 -2.57 3.55
N SER A 46 10.99 -3.36 3.07
CA SER A 46 10.88 -4.77 3.43
C SER A 46 11.98 -5.52 2.70
N THR A 47 12.86 -6.15 3.45
CA THR A 47 13.95 -6.99 2.92
C THR A 47 13.42 -8.31 2.35
N GLY A 48 12.11 -8.50 2.28
CA GLY A 48 11.44 -9.71 1.80
C GLY A 48 11.07 -9.67 0.31
N ASN A 49 10.74 -10.82 -0.24
CA ASN A 49 10.20 -10.92 -1.60
C ASN A 49 8.77 -10.31 -1.68
N ILE A 50 8.25 -10.18 -2.90
CA ILE A 50 6.92 -9.59 -3.16
C ILE A 50 5.83 -10.21 -2.27
N VAL A 51 5.84 -11.53 -2.13
CA VAL A 51 4.83 -12.25 -1.32
C VAL A 51 4.98 -11.93 0.17
N GLN A 52 6.20 -11.89 0.68
CA GLN A 52 6.46 -11.55 2.09
C GLN A 52 6.08 -10.11 2.41
N VAL A 53 6.36 -9.18 1.49
CA VAL A 53 5.95 -7.77 1.61
C VAL A 53 4.43 -7.66 1.63
N ALA A 54 3.74 -8.38 0.75
CA ALA A 54 2.28 -8.41 0.70
C ALA A 54 1.66 -8.98 1.99
N VAL A 55 2.22 -10.09 2.51
CA VAL A 55 1.77 -10.69 3.79
C VAL A 55 2.00 -9.73 4.96
N GLY A 56 3.16 -9.09 5.01
CA GLY A 56 3.53 -8.16 6.09
C GLY A 56 2.73 -6.87 6.11
N ASN A 57 2.15 -6.45 4.99
CA ASN A 57 1.39 -5.21 4.89
C ASN A 57 -0.01 -5.29 5.53
N GLY A 58 -0.60 -6.49 5.62
CA GLY A 58 -1.92 -6.72 6.23
C GLY A 58 -3.13 -6.23 5.42
N SER A 59 -2.93 -5.49 4.32
CA SER A 59 -4.00 -4.97 3.46
C SER A 59 -4.26 -5.84 2.22
N PHE A 60 -3.57 -6.97 2.10
CA PHE A 60 -3.60 -7.85 0.94
C PHE A 60 -3.97 -9.30 1.31
N LYS A 61 -4.82 -9.47 2.31
CA LYS A 61 -5.22 -10.80 2.79
C LYS A 61 -5.88 -11.62 1.69
N THR A 62 -6.82 -11.01 0.98
CA THR A 62 -7.53 -11.65 -0.14
C THR A 62 -6.57 -11.96 -1.29
N LEU A 63 -5.68 -11.04 -1.64
CA LEU A 63 -4.66 -11.27 -2.68
C LEU A 63 -3.73 -12.44 -2.30
N VAL A 64 -3.24 -12.48 -1.07
CA VAL A 64 -2.36 -13.56 -0.59
C VAL A 64 -3.09 -14.90 -0.61
N ALA A 65 -4.36 -14.95 -0.21
CA ALA A 65 -5.18 -16.16 -0.30
C ALA A 65 -5.34 -16.61 -1.76
N ALA A 66 -5.62 -15.66 -2.68
CA ALA A 66 -5.75 -15.93 -4.11
C ALA A 66 -4.44 -16.48 -4.73
N VAL A 67 -3.30 -15.88 -4.40
CA VAL A 67 -1.97 -16.33 -4.88
C VAL A 67 -1.65 -17.73 -4.38
N LYS A 68 -2.00 -18.05 -3.12
CA LYS A 68 -1.84 -19.40 -2.55
C LYS A 68 -2.75 -20.41 -3.23
N ALA A 69 -4.03 -20.08 -3.43
CA ALA A 69 -5.01 -20.93 -4.10
C ALA A 69 -4.62 -21.22 -5.56
N ALA A 70 -4.08 -20.21 -6.25
CA ALA A 70 -3.58 -20.36 -7.62
C ALA A 70 -2.28 -21.18 -7.70
N GLY A 71 -1.52 -21.30 -6.60
CA GLY A 71 -0.20 -21.94 -6.59
C GLY A 71 0.91 -21.08 -7.19
N LEU A 72 0.72 -19.75 -7.20
CA LEU A 72 1.67 -18.80 -7.79
C LEU A 72 2.68 -18.23 -6.79
N VAL A 73 2.70 -18.72 -5.56
CA VAL A 73 3.63 -18.28 -4.51
C VAL A 73 5.08 -18.42 -4.95
N ASP A 74 5.44 -19.60 -5.49
CA ASP A 74 6.82 -19.88 -5.93
C ASP A 74 7.20 -19.04 -7.16
N THR A 75 6.26 -18.84 -8.08
CA THR A 75 6.46 -17.99 -9.27
C THR A 75 6.73 -16.55 -8.85
N LEU A 76 5.94 -16.00 -7.94
CA LEU A 76 6.11 -14.62 -7.45
C LEU A 76 7.25 -14.46 -6.44
N SER A 77 7.74 -15.55 -5.89
CA SER A 77 8.93 -15.59 -5.02
C SER A 77 10.22 -15.83 -5.80
N GLY A 78 10.12 -16.15 -7.08
CA GLY A 78 11.22 -16.44 -7.97
C GLY A 78 12.16 -15.25 -8.20
N LYS A 79 13.21 -15.52 -8.97
CA LYS A 79 14.19 -14.48 -9.36
C LYS A 79 13.52 -13.52 -10.35
N GLY A 80 13.17 -12.31 -9.85
CA GLY A 80 12.65 -11.21 -10.67
C GLY A 80 13.68 -10.62 -11.63
N PRO A 81 13.49 -9.42 -12.10
CA PRO A 81 12.58 -8.43 -11.52
C PRO A 81 11.12 -8.58 -11.98
N PHE A 82 10.19 -8.42 -11.03
CA PHE A 82 8.76 -8.37 -11.31
C PHE A 82 8.16 -7.05 -10.84
N THR A 83 7.10 -6.62 -11.52
CA THR A 83 6.25 -5.54 -11.04
C THR A 83 4.86 -6.11 -10.81
N VAL A 84 4.35 -5.99 -9.59
CA VAL A 84 3.04 -6.52 -9.21
C VAL A 84 2.10 -5.37 -8.87
N PHE A 85 0.96 -5.37 -9.54
CA PHE A 85 -0.15 -4.48 -9.23
C PHE A 85 -1.04 -5.15 -8.19
N ALA A 86 -0.83 -4.81 -6.91
CA ALA A 86 -1.50 -5.44 -5.79
C ALA A 86 -2.81 -4.72 -5.44
N PRO A 87 -3.98 -5.31 -5.73
CA PRO A 87 -5.24 -4.77 -5.26
C PRO A 87 -5.38 -4.95 -3.76
N THR A 88 -5.89 -3.94 -3.07
CA THR A 88 -6.20 -4.00 -1.64
C THR A 88 -7.45 -4.84 -1.37
N ASP A 89 -7.66 -5.26 -0.12
CA ASP A 89 -8.91 -5.94 0.27
C ASP A 89 -10.14 -5.07 -0.05
N ALA A 90 -10.03 -3.73 0.06
CA ALA A 90 -11.06 -2.78 -0.37
C ALA A 90 -11.28 -2.78 -1.89
N ALA A 91 -10.26 -3.10 -2.70
CA ALA A 91 -10.41 -3.24 -4.14
C ALA A 91 -11.22 -4.50 -4.50
N PHE A 92 -11.02 -5.58 -3.78
CA PHE A 92 -11.83 -6.80 -3.92
C PHE A 92 -13.29 -6.57 -3.48
N ALA A 93 -13.52 -5.78 -2.43
CA ALA A 93 -14.87 -5.43 -1.97
C ALA A 93 -15.67 -4.60 -2.99
N LYS A 94 -15.02 -3.99 -3.97
CA LYS A 94 -15.69 -3.28 -5.08
C LYS A 94 -16.16 -4.21 -6.20
N LEU A 95 -15.73 -5.46 -6.21
CA LEU A 95 -16.24 -6.46 -7.15
C LEU A 95 -17.67 -6.83 -6.76
N PRO A 96 -18.50 -7.28 -7.72
CA PRO A 96 -19.81 -7.83 -7.43
C PRO A 96 -19.73 -8.95 -6.38
N GLU A 97 -20.72 -9.01 -5.51
CA GLU A 97 -20.80 -10.06 -4.49
C GLU A 97 -20.70 -11.46 -5.12
N GLY A 98 -19.94 -12.33 -4.48
CA GLY A 98 -19.71 -13.70 -4.96
C GLY A 98 -18.63 -13.84 -6.05
N THR A 99 -18.17 -12.74 -6.68
CA THR A 99 -17.13 -12.83 -7.73
C THR A 99 -15.81 -13.34 -7.16
N VAL A 100 -15.40 -12.84 -6.00
CA VAL A 100 -14.16 -13.28 -5.34
C VAL A 100 -14.26 -14.74 -4.94
N GLU A 101 -15.38 -15.13 -4.34
CA GLU A 101 -15.62 -16.52 -3.93
C GLU A 101 -15.64 -17.46 -5.14
N THR A 102 -16.26 -17.02 -6.23
CA THR A 102 -16.29 -17.77 -7.48
C THR A 102 -14.90 -17.95 -8.06
N LEU A 103 -14.08 -16.91 -8.07
CA LEU A 103 -12.69 -16.99 -8.55
C LEU A 103 -11.80 -17.88 -7.67
N LEU A 104 -12.08 -17.94 -6.37
CA LEU A 104 -11.32 -18.78 -5.44
C LEU A 104 -11.70 -20.26 -5.49
N LYS A 105 -12.79 -20.62 -6.17
CA LYS A 105 -13.18 -22.02 -6.33
C LYS A 105 -12.15 -22.77 -7.17
N PRO A 106 -11.87 -24.05 -6.81
CA PRO A 106 -10.91 -24.89 -7.56
C PRO A 106 -11.27 -25.02 -9.05
N GLU A 107 -12.57 -24.99 -9.36
CA GLU A 107 -13.11 -25.08 -10.73
C GLU A 107 -12.69 -23.89 -11.59
N ASN A 108 -12.51 -22.73 -10.96
CA ASN A 108 -12.15 -21.46 -11.61
C ASN A 108 -10.66 -21.10 -11.45
N LYS A 109 -9.84 -22.06 -11.03
CA LYS A 109 -8.41 -21.87 -10.83
C LYS A 109 -7.72 -21.29 -12.07
N ALA A 110 -8.10 -21.71 -13.26
CA ALA A 110 -7.54 -21.19 -14.50
C ALA A 110 -7.83 -19.69 -14.68
N ALA A 111 -9.07 -19.26 -14.42
CA ALA A 111 -9.45 -17.86 -14.46
C ALA A 111 -8.71 -17.03 -13.38
N LEU A 112 -8.58 -17.60 -12.17
CA LEU A 112 -7.82 -16.97 -11.09
C LEU A 112 -6.34 -16.76 -11.46
N ILE A 113 -5.71 -17.77 -12.06
CA ILE A 113 -4.32 -17.65 -12.55
C ILE A 113 -4.22 -16.55 -13.61
N LYS A 114 -5.13 -16.50 -14.57
CA LYS A 114 -5.17 -15.45 -15.59
C LYS A 114 -5.26 -14.05 -14.97
N VAL A 115 -6.20 -13.85 -14.07
CA VAL A 115 -6.36 -12.58 -13.35
C VAL A 115 -5.08 -12.21 -12.60
N LEU A 116 -4.48 -13.15 -11.86
CA LEU A 116 -3.27 -12.89 -11.09
C LEU A 116 -2.05 -12.62 -11.97
N THR A 117 -1.87 -13.37 -13.05
CA THR A 117 -0.76 -13.14 -14.01
C THR A 117 -0.94 -11.87 -14.82
N TYR A 118 -2.18 -11.44 -15.04
CA TYR A 118 -2.48 -10.13 -15.62
C TYR A 118 -2.08 -8.97 -14.70
N HIS A 119 -2.08 -9.16 -13.38
CA HIS A 119 -1.57 -8.19 -12.40
C HIS A 119 -0.04 -8.17 -12.28
N VAL A 120 0.66 -9.08 -12.98
CA VAL A 120 2.10 -9.20 -12.91
C VAL A 120 2.72 -8.82 -14.24
N VAL A 121 3.66 -7.90 -14.19
CA VAL A 121 4.48 -7.48 -15.34
C VAL A 121 5.88 -8.04 -15.17
N SER A 122 6.41 -8.62 -16.24
CA SER A 122 7.81 -9.03 -16.30
C SER A 122 8.70 -7.79 -16.47
N GLY A 123 9.58 -7.56 -15.51
CA GLY A 123 10.45 -6.39 -15.47
C GLY A 123 10.15 -5.48 -14.27
N LYS A 124 11.07 -4.54 -14.05
CA LYS A 124 10.94 -3.54 -13.00
C LYS A 124 10.43 -2.23 -13.61
N VAL A 125 9.20 -1.90 -13.31
CA VAL A 125 8.58 -0.64 -13.74
C VAL A 125 8.36 0.22 -12.49
N LEU A 126 9.10 1.30 -12.38
CA LEU A 126 8.89 2.30 -11.32
C LEU A 126 7.94 3.39 -11.81
N ALA A 127 7.18 3.98 -10.90
CA ALA A 127 6.33 5.12 -11.24
C ALA A 127 7.16 6.31 -11.78
N GLY A 128 8.44 6.41 -11.38
CA GLY A 128 9.39 7.38 -11.91
C GLY A 128 9.77 7.15 -13.37
N ASP A 129 9.90 5.89 -13.77
CA ASP A 129 10.33 5.50 -15.12
C ASP A 129 9.19 5.63 -16.16
N ILE A 130 7.94 5.66 -15.70
CA ILE A 130 6.78 5.88 -16.58
C ILE A 130 6.79 7.34 -17.03
N LYS A 131 6.94 7.57 -18.33
CA LYS A 131 6.83 8.89 -18.94
C LYS A 131 5.38 9.41 -18.79
N ALA A 132 5.23 10.73 -18.73
CA ALA A 132 3.91 11.34 -18.78
C ALA A 132 3.17 10.92 -20.06
N GLY A 133 1.92 10.49 -19.93
CA GLY A 133 1.13 9.93 -21.01
C GLY A 133 0.75 8.48 -20.75
N SER A 134 0.40 7.76 -21.81
CA SER A 134 0.00 6.35 -21.75
C SER A 134 1.04 5.45 -22.38
N VAL A 135 1.35 4.37 -21.68
CA VAL A 135 2.28 3.33 -22.14
C VAL A 135 1.59 1.98 -22.02
N LEU A 136 1.75 1.11 -23.01
CA LEU A 136 1.31 -0.29 -22.95
C LEU A 136 2.46 -1.14 -22.41
N VAL A 137 2.17 -1.94 -21.40
CA VAL A 137 3.15 -2.79 -20.72
C VAL A 137 2.68 -4.23 -20.81
N PRO A 138 3.57 -5.16 -21.27
CA PRO A 138 3.19 -6.57 -21.36
C PRO A 138 3.13 -7.22 -19.97
N THR A 139 2.08 -7.98 -19.75
CA THR A 139 1.89 -8.78 -18.54
C THR A 139 2.48 -10.19 -18.68
N VAL A 140 2.66 -10.88 -17.58
CA VAL A 140 3.14 -12.28 -17.58
C VAL A 140 2.10 -13.22 -18.22
N GLU A 141 0.84 -12.83 -18.20
CA GLU A 141 -0.25 -13.55 -18.87
C GLU A 141 -0.14 -13.47 -20.40
N GLY A 142 0.52 -12.44 -20.93
CA GLY A 142 0.68 -12.17 -22.37
C GLY A 142 -0.20 -11.03 -22.89
N GLY A 143 -1.10 -10.52 -22.05
CA GLY A 143 -1.90 -9.35 -22.36
C GLY A 143 -1.11 -8.05 -22.21
N LEU A 144 -1.71 -6.94 -22.66
CA LEU A 144 -1.16 -5.60 -22.52
C LEU A 144 -2.03 -4.81 -21.54
N ILE A 145 -1.42 -4.17 -20.58
CA ILE A 145 -2.08 -3.20 -19.70
C ILE A 145 -1.67 -1.79 -20.06
N LYS A 146 -2.62 -0.88 -20.01
CA LYS A 146 -2.39 0.54 -20.26
C LYS A 146 -2.05 1.24 -18.96
N VAL A 147 -0.83 1.71 -18.85
CA VAL A 147 -0.38 2.52 -17.72
C VAL A 147 -0.37 3.97 -18.15
N THR A 148 -1.15 4.80 -17.47
CA THR A 148 -1.26 6.23 -17.75
C THR A 148 -0.73 7.03 -16.57
N LYS A 149 0.27 7.86 -16.81
CA LYS A 149 0.80 8.80 -15.82
C LYS A 149 0.37 10.21 -16.13
N SER A 150 -0.24 10.85 -15.15
CA SER A 150 -0.68 12.25 -15.22
C SER A 150 -0.25 13.00 -13.95
N ASN A 151 -0.50 14.30 -13.92
CA ASN A 151 -0.29 15.14 -12.73
C ASN A 151 -1.15 14.70 -11.52
N LYS A 152 -2.19 13.89 -11.75
CA LYS A 152 -3.08 13.33 -10.72
C LYS A 152 -2.64 11.97 -10.19
N GLY A 153 -1.51 11.44 -10.69
CA GLY A 153 -0.97 10.14 -10.32
C GLY A 153 -0.92 9.15 -11.48
N VAL A 154 -0.73 7.89 -11.13
CA VAL A 154 -0.67 6.77 -12.09
C VAL A 154 -1.99 6.02 -12.07
N VAL A 155 -2.51 5.74 -13.25
CA VAL A 155 -3.72 4.93 -13.48
C VAL A 155 -3.34 3.75 -14.38
N ILE A 156 -3.83 2.58 -14.03
CA ILE A 156 -3.58 1.34 -14.76
C ILE A 156 -4.93 0.83 -15.25
N ASP A 157 -5.14 0.88 -16.55
CA ASP A 157 -6.45 0.68 -17.18
C ASP A 157 -7.52 1.56 -16.53
N THR A 158 -8.31 1.02 -15.63
CA THR A 158 -9.37 1.72 -14.88
C THR A 158 -9.06 1.86 -13.39
N SER A 159 -7.90 1.36 -12.94
CA SER A 159 -7.50 1.30 -11.54
C SER A 159 -6.51 2.40 -11.20
N LYS A 160 -6.73 3.09 -10.10
CA LYS A 160 -5.82 4.13 -9.61
C LYS A 160 -4.75 3.51 -8.71
N VAL A 161 -3.49 3.90 -8.91
CA VAL A 161 -2.41 3.55 -8.00
C VAL A 161 -2.51 4.42 -6.75
N VAL A 162 -2.71 3.79 -5.60
CA VAL A 162 -2.82 4.45 -4.28
C VAL A 162 -1.49 4.52 -3.54
N ALA A 163 -0.60 3.57 -3.80
CA ALA A 163 0.78 3.60 -3.35
C ALA A 163 1.67 2.98 -4.42
N ALA A 164 2.72 3.71 -4.79
CA ALA A 164 3.66 3.28 -5.82
C ALA A 164 5.01 2.94 -5.20
N ASP A 165 5.83 2.21 -5.96
CA ASP A 165 7.25 1.95 -5.67
C ASP A 165 7.51 1.28 -4.31
N VAL A 166 6.61 0.41 -3.85
CA VAL A 166 6.85 -0.44 -2.69
C VAL A 166 7.89 -1.49 -3.08
N LYS A 167 9.09 -1.33 -2.56
CA LYS A 167 10.25 -2.15 -2.94
C LYS A 167 10.18 -3.53 -2.29
N ALA A 168 10.42 -4.56 -3.08
CA ALA A 168 10.67 -5.92 -2.65
C ALA A 168 12.03 -6.39 -3.17
N SER A 169 12.58 -7.47 -2.60
CA SER A 169 13.89 -8.00 -2.98
C SER A 169 13.95 -8.50 -4.43
N ASN A 170 12.83 -8.98 -4.96
CA ASN A 170 12.69 -9.51 -6.31
C ASN A 170 11.79 -8.67 -7.21
N GLY A 171 11.45 -7.44 -6.82
CA GLY A 171 10.62 -6.57 -7.67
C GLY A 171 10.05 -5.34 -6.98
N VAL A 172 8.96 -4.83 -7.54
CA VAL A 172 8.25 -3.65 -7.07
C VAL A 172 6.76 -3.96 -7.01
N ILE A 173 6.08 -3.42 -6.00
CA ILE A 173 4.64 -3.53 -5.84
C ILE A 173 4.03 -2.15 -5.99
N HIS A 174 3.01 -2.05 -6.83
CA HIS A 174 2.13 -0.88 -6.93
C HIS A 174 0.76 -1.26 -6.38
N VAL A 175 0.31 -0.53 -5.39
CA VAL A 175 -0.99 -0.78 -4.75
C VAL A 175 -2.08 -0.10 -5.55
N VAL A 176 -3.11 -0.86 -5.94
CA VAL A 176 -4.22 -0.37 -6.76
C VAL A 176 -5.55 -0.46 -6.00
N ASP A 177 -6.47 0.44 -6.35
CA ASP A 177 -7.77 0.59 -5.70
C ASP A 177 -8.90 -0.23 -6.34
N LYS A 178 -8.59 -0.94 -7.44
CA LYS A 178 -9.50 -1.86 -8.14
C LYS A 178 -8.73 -3.06 -8.66
N VAL A 179 -9.43 -4.19 -8.81
CA VAL A 179 -8.89 -5.40 -9.42
C VAL A 179 -8.87 -5.21 -10.94
N LEU A 180 -7.75 -5.53 -11.57
CA LEU A 180 -7.65 -5.56 -13.03
C LEU A 180 -8.26 -6.85 -13.55
N ILE A 181 -9.21 -6.74 -14.44
CA ILE A 181 -9.86 -7.91 -15.06
C ILE A 181 -9.42 -7.93 -16.52
N PRO A 182 -8.79 -9.03 -16.98
CA PRO A 182 -8.44 -9.16 -18.37
C PRO A 182 -9.68 -9.14 -19.26
N PRO A 183 -9.60 -8.55 -20.47
CA PRO A 183 -10.77 -8.34 -21.33
C PRO A 183 -11.44 -9.64 -21.81
N ASP A 184 -10.72 -10.75 -21.77
CA ASP A 184 -11.21 -12.08 -22.12
C ASP A 184 -11.98 -12.79 -21.00
N LEU A 185 -12.10 -12.15 -19.84
CA LEU A 185 -12.92 -12.62 -18.71
C LEU A 185 -14.14 -11.71 -18.42
N LEU A 186 -14.37 -10.70 -19.27
CA LEU A 186 -15.50 -9.77 -19.17
C LEU A 186 -16.70 -10.23 -19.99
#